data_bf965691bcddff84f6ef7d345ef9f348
#
_entry.id   bf965691bcddff84f6ef7d345ef9f348
#
_cell.length_a   1.000
_cell.length_b   1.000
_cell.length_c   1.000
_cell.angle_alpha   90.00
_cell.angle_beta   90.00
_cell.angle_gamma   90.00
#
_symmetry.space_group_name_H-M   'P 1'
#
loop_
_entity.id
_entity.type
_entity.pdbx_description
1 polymer ?
#
loop_
_entity_poly.entity_id
_entity_poly.type
_entity_poly.pdbx_seq_one_letter_code
_entity_poly.pdbx_strand_id
1 'polypeptide(L)'
;MGDVALPPTSQRVSNNSTAAKSKVQPRVVAATVAGNALEFYDFTTYAFFAVYIGQTFFPADEPLVTVMLSVAVFGVGFITRPLGGLLIGSFADRAGRKPAMLLTIALITVGTIGMALTPSYASIGLAAPIIVIACRLVQGLALGGEVGPSTTYLIEIAPQGRRGLYGSWQLASQGIASLAAGVVGIVLTLALSKEQMLAWGWRIP
;
A
#
# COMPACT_ATOMS: atom_id res chain seq x y z
N MET A 1 20.95 -10.58 75.41
CA MET A 1 20.57 -11.65 74.47
C MET A 1 19.16 -11.28 74.01
N GLY A 2 19.05 -10.61 72.92
CA GLY A 2 17.82 -10.16 72.32
C GLY A 2 17.55 -10.92 71.03
N ASP A 3 16.48 -11.70 71.02
CA ASP A 3 16.02 -12.43 69.84
C ASP A 3 15.54 -11.41 68.79
N VAL A 4 16.27 -11.33 67.67
CA VAL A 4 15.83 -10.61 66.48
C VAL A 4 14.89 -11.56 65.71
N ALA A 5 13.59 -11.34 65.84
CA ALA A 5 12.59 -12.00 65.01
C ALA A 5 12.68 -11.50 63.57
N LEU A 6 13.00 -12.39 62.63
CA LEU A 6 12.94 -12.15 61.21
C LEU A 6 11.47 -12.08 60.76
N PRO A 7 11.12 -11.15 59.85
CA PRO A 7 9.76 -11.07 59.32
C PRO A 7 9.46 -12.26 58.40
N PRO A 8 8.19 -12.71 58.33
CA PRO A 8 7.81 -13.83 57.50
C PRO A 8 7.93 -13.50 56.03
N THR A 9 8.76 -14.29 55.38
CA THR A 9 9.00 -14.31 53.95
C THR A 9 7.75 -14.79 53.16
N SER A 10 7.59 -14.21 52.01
CA SER A 10 6.74 -14.71 50.91
C SER A 10 5.26 -14.43 50.97
N GLN A 11 4.91 -13.19 50.66
CA GLN A 11 3.76 -13.01 49.78
C GLN A 11 4.20 -13.41 48.38
N ARG A 12 3.88 -14.63 47.96
CA ARG A 12 3.88 -15.05 46.55
C ARG A 12 2.88 -14.13 45.86
N VAL A 13 3.39 -13.12 45.15
CA VAL A 13 2.63 -12.41 44.15
C VAL A 13 2.29 -13.42 43.07
N SER A 14 1.09 -13.99 43.20
CA SER A 14 0.48 -14.77 42.13
C SER A 14 0.23 -13.82 40.98
N ASN A 15 1.23 -13.66 40.11
CA ASN A 15 1.07 -13.06 38.79
C ASN A 15 0.21 -13.98 37.91
N ASN A 16 -1.06 -14.07 38.24
CA ASN A 16 -2.10 -14.52 37.32
C ASN A 16 -2.39 -13.40 36.31
N SER A 17 -1.39 -12.95 35.57
CA SER A 17 -1.63 -12.33 34.29
C SER A 17 -2.03 -13.41 33.30
N THR A 18 -3.25 -13.91 33.43
CA THR A 18 -3.98 -14.49 32.30
C THR A 18 -4.17 -13.36 31.28
N ALA A 19 -3.08 -13.07 30.55
CA ALA A 19 -3.20 -12.32 29.31
C ALA A 19 -4.18 -13.13 28.45
N ALA A 20 -5.42 -12.65 28.40
CA ALA A 20 -6.44 -13.20 27.55
C ALA A 20 -5.83 -13.31 26.15
N LYS A 21 -5.55 -14.54 25.70
CA LYS A 21 -5.11 -14.82 24.33
C LYS A 21 -6.23 -14.33 23.42
N SER A 22 -6.14 -13.08 22.97
CA SER A 22 -7.08 -12.56 22.00
C SER A 22 -6.97 -13.48 20.78
N LYS A 23 -8.03 -14.22 20.49
CA LYS A 23 -8.07 -15.08 19.31
C LYS A 23 -7.86 -14.17 18.10
N VAL A 24 -6.74 -14.35 17.42
CA VAL A 24 -6.46 -13.64 16.16
C VAL A 24 -7.63 -13.88 15.23
N GLN A 25 -8.32 -12.81 14.86
CA GLN A 25 -9.46 -12.93 13.94
C GLN A 25 -8.92 -13.05 12.50
N PRO A 26 -9.12 -14.19 11.82
CA PRO A 26 -8.59 -14.39 10.45
C PRO A 26 -9.02 -13.29 9.47
N ARG A 27 -10.22 -12.73 9.70
CA ARG A 27 -10.76 -11.61 8.89
C ARG A 27 -9.89 -10.36 8.97
N VAL A 28 -9.30 -10.08 10.12
CA VAL A 28 -8.46 -8.89 10.31
C VAL A 28 -7.12 -9.08 9.61
N VAL A 29 -6.53 -10.28 9.72
CA VAL A 29 -5.30 -10.62 8.97
C VAL A 29 -5.56 -10.51 7.47
N ALA A 30 -6.64 -11.11 6.99
CA ALA A 30 -7.01 -11.05 5.57
C ALA A 30 -7.21 -9.61 5.08
N ALA A 31 -7.87 -8.76 5.86
CA ALA A 31 -8.07 -7.35 5.50
C ALA A 31 -6.74 -6.57 5.41
N THR A 32 -5.82 -6.80 6.36
CA THR A 32 -4.50 -6.16 6.35
C THR A 32 -3.67 -6.62 5.14
N VAL A 33 -3.67 -7.92 4.88
CA VAL A 33 -2.96 -8.53 3.74
C VAL A 33 -3.57 -8.08 2.40
N ALA A 34 -4.90 -7.95 2.32
CA ALA A 34 -5.59 -7.46 1.12
C ALA A 34 -5.28 -5.99 0.84
N GLY A 35 -5.21 -5.12 1.87
CA GLY A 35 -4.79 -3.73 1.71
C GLY A 35 -3.42 -3.62 1.07
N ASN A 36 -2.43 -4.32 1.63
CA ASN A 36 -1.08 -4.37 1.07
C ASN A 36 -1.04 -4.98 -0.35
N ALA A 37 -1.87 -5.99 -0.64
CA ALA A 37 -1.96 -6.57 -1.96
C ALA A 37 -2.50 -5.57 -3.00
N LEU A 38 -3.55 -4.81 -2.67
CA LEU A 38 -4.12 -3.77 -3.54
C LEU A 38 -3.10 -2.68 -3.86
N GLU A 39 -2.31 -2.26 -2.87
CA GLU A 39 -1.25 -1.28 -3.05
C GLU A 39 -0.21 -1.76 -4.07
N PHE A 40 0.31 -2.98 -3.91
CA PHE A 40 1.29 -3.55 -4.81
C PHE A 40 0.71 -3.89 -6.19
N TYR A 41 -0.58 -4.20 -6.26
CA TYR A 41 -1.29 -4.38 -7.51
C TYR A 41 -1.30 -3.07 -8.32
N ASP A 42 -1.72 -1.94 -7.72
CA ASP A 42 -1.71 -0.62 -8.37
C ASP A 42 -0.29 -0.23 -8.83
N PHE A 43 0.71 -0.43 -7.97
CA PHE A 43 2.10 -0.16 -8.28
C PHE A 43 2.58 -0.96 -9.51
N THR A 44 2.33 -2.26 -9.54
CA THR A 44 2.77 -3.16 -10.61
C THR A 44 1.98 -2.90 -11.89
N THR A 45 0.69 -2.66 -11.78
CA THR A 45 -0.20 -2.32 -12.90
C THR A 45 0.30 -1.06 -13.61
N TYR A 46 0.63 0.00 -12.86
CA TYR A 46 1.17 1.20 -13.48
C TYR A 46 2.46 0.92 -14.27
N ALA A 47 3.37 0.14 -13.72
CA ALA A 47 4.62 -0.21 -14.40
C ALA A 47 4.36 -0.97 -15.72
N PHE A 48 3.42 -1.92 -15.73
CA PHE A 48 3.03 -2.64 -16.95
C PHE A 48 2.39 -1.74 -18.02
N PHE A 49 1.55 -0.80 -17.59
CA PHE A 49 0.81 0.08 -18.49
C PHE A 49 1.50 1.45 -18.70
N ALA A 50 2.74 1.63 -18.23
CA ALA A 50 3.48 2.90 -18.30
C ALA A 50 3.55 3.48 -19.71
N VAL A 51 3.67 2.63 -20.74
CA VAL A 51 3.70 3.07 -22.15
C VAL A 51 2.37 3.69 -22.56
N TYR A 52 1.24 3.03 -22.23
CA TYR A 52 -0.11 3.52 -22.56
C TYR A 52 -0.45 4.78 -21.78
N ILE A 53 -0.09 4.82 -20.50
CA ILE A 53 -0.24 5.99 -19.62
C ILE A 53 0.58 7.16 -20.17
N GLY A 54 1.82 6.90 -20.58
CA GLY A 54 2.70 7.88 -21.22
C GLY A 54 2.06 8.51 -22.45
N GLN A 55 1.59 7.67 -23.38
CA GLN A 55 0.96 8.14 -24.63
C GLN A 55 -0.35 8.89 -24.37
N THR A 56 -1.09 8.55 -23.32
CA THR A 56 -2.36 9.20 -22.98
C THR A 56 -2.17 10.56 -22.34
N PHE A 57 -1.18 10.71 -21.45
CA PHE A 57 -1.04 11.91 -20.61
C PHE A 57 0.21 12.74 -20.89
N PHE A 58 1.24 12.16 -21.52
CA PHE A 58 2.54 12.78 -21.75
C PHE A 58 2.99 12.62 -23.22
N PRO A 59 2.15 12.96 -24.20
CA PRO A 59 2.55 12.82 -25.58
C PRO A 59 3.78 13.70 -25.88
N ALA A 60 4.79 13.10 -26.50
CA ALA A 60 5.97 13.77 -26.98
C ALA A 60 6.28 13.27 -28.40
N ASP A 61 7.04 14.05 -29.16
CA ASP A 61 7.41 13.70 -30.55
C ASP A 61 8.22 12.40 -30.61
N GLU A 62 9.06 12.18 -29.60
CA GLU A 62 9.87 10.97 -29.46
C GLU A 62 9.21 9.96 -28.52
N PRO A 63 8.96 8.71 -28.98
CA PRO A 63 8.35 7.67 -28.15
C PRO A 63 9.10 7.38 -26.84
N LEU A 64 10.43 7.45 -26.88
CA LEU A 64 11.27 7.24 -25.70
C LEU A 64 11.01 8.31 -24.63
N VAL A 65 10.89 9.57 -25.04
CA VAL A 65 10.59 10.69 -24.12
C VAL A 65 9.23 10.49 -23.46
N THR A 66 8.21 10.07 -24.21
CA THR A 66 6.88 9.73 -23.66
C THR A 66 6.97 8.67 -22.54
N VAL A 67 7.72 7.60 -22.76
CA VAL A 67 7.91 6.55 -21.75
C VAL A 67 8.71 7.07 -20.57
N MET A 68 9.79 7.83 -20.80
CA MET A 68 10.60 8.42 -19.74
C MET A 68 9.78 9.36 -18.84
N LEU A 69 8.91 10.18 -19.42
CA LEU A 69 8.02 11.06 -18.65
C LEU A 69 7.03 10.25 -17.79
N SER A 70 6.44 9.18 -18.33
CA SER A 70 5.56 8.30 -17.57
C SER A 70 6.29 7.65 -16.40
N VAL A 71 7.49 7.12 -16.62
CA VAL A 71 8.33 6.52 -15.58
C VAL A 71 8.80 7.55 -14.55
N ALA A 72 9.14 8.77 -15.00
CA ALA A 72 9.52 9.86 -14.11
C ALA A 72 8.35 10.24 -13.18
N VAL A 73 7.13 10.36 -13.70
CA VAL A 73 5.92 10.64 -12.92
C VAL A 73 5.59 9.51 -11.95
N PHE A 74 5.81 8.25 -12.35
CA PHE A 74 5.77 7.12 -11.42
C PHE A 74 6.78 7.31 -10.28
N GLY A 75 8.01 7.73 -10.62
CA GLY A 75 9.06 8.03 -9.65
C GLY A 75 8.72 9.17 -8.68
N VAL A 76 7.92 10.16 -9.09
CA VAL A 76 7.49 11.28 -8.24
C VAL A 76 6.77 10.78 -6.98
N GLY A 77 5.99 9.70 -7.08
CA GLY A 77 5.34 9.08 -5.92
C GLY A 77 6.31 8.64 -4.83
N PHE A 78 7.56 8.29 -5.18
CA PHE A 78 8.57 7.90 -4.19
C PHE A 78 9.07 9.08 -3.34
N ILE A 79 9.02 10.30 -3.88
CA ILE A 79 9.45 11.51 -3.17
C ILE A 79 8.54 11.78 -1.96
N THR A 80 7.25 11.47 -2.06
CA THR A 80 6.29 11.68 -0.97
C THR A 80 6.26 10.55 0.05
N ARG A 81 6.88 9.39 -0.21
CA ARG A 81 6.90 8.25 0.74
C ARG A 81 7.50 8.61 2.11
N PRO A 82 8.66 9.28 2.22
CA PRO A 82 9.19 9.66 3.52
C PRO A 82 8.24 10.59 4.31
N LEU A 83 7.57 11.51 3.62
CA LEU A 83 6.55 12.38 4.22
C LEU A 83 5.34 11.56 4.68
N GLY A 84 4.89 10.60 3.88
CA GLY A 84 3.84 9.67 4.24
C GLY A 84 4.18 8.86 5.49
N GLY A 85 5.40 8.31 5.56
CA GLY A 85 5.91 7.61 6.73
C GLY A 85 5.89 8.47 7.99
N LEU A 86 6.28 9.73 7.89
CA LEU A 86 6.29 10.67 9.01
C LEU A 86 4.86 11.07 9.43
N LEU A 87 4.03 11.51 8.49
CA LEU A 87 2.68 12.04 8.77
C LEU A 87 1.72 10.94 9.17
N ILE A 88 1.61 9.89 8.36
CA ILE A 88 0.69 8.77 8.62
C ILE A 88 1.23 7.89 9.75
N GLY A 89 2.55 7.72 9.85
CA GLY A 89 3.16 7.02 10.99
C GLY A 89 2.85 7.71 12.30
N SER A 90 3.03 9.04 12.40
CA SER A 90 2.68 9.81 13.61
C SER A 90 1.18 9.78 13.90
N PHE A 91 0.34 9.77 12.88
CA PHE A 91 -1.12 9.57 13.03
C PHE A 91 -1.43 8.17 13.56
N ALA A 92 -0.76 7.13 13.05
CA ALA A 92 -0.93 5.75 13.51
C ALA A 92 -0.56 5.58 14.99
N ASP A 93 0.48 6.29 15.46
CA ASP A 93 0.91 6.26 16.86
C ASP A 93 -0.09 6.96 17.79
N ARG A 94 -0.80 7.99 17.32
CA ARG A 94 -1.78 8.76 18.11
C ARG A 94 -3.20 8.19 18.04
N ALA A 95 -3.66 7.88 16.82
CA ALA A 95 -5.04 7.43 16.57
C ALA A 95 -5.18 5.91 16.52
N GLY A 96 -4.07 5.19 16.46
CA GLY A 96 -4.04 3.73 16.36
C GLY A 96 -3.81 3.22 14.93
N ARG A 97 -3.41 1.95 14.83
CA ARG A 97 -3.03 1.30 13.56
C ARG A 97 -4.20 1.18 12.58
N LYS A 98 -5.39 0.82 13.07
CA LYS A 98 -6.58 0.60 12.22
C LYS A 98 -7.04 1.88 11.49
N PRO A 99 -7.22 3.05 12.15
CA PRO A 99 -7.55 4.30 11.46
C PRO A 99 -6.50 4.71 10.42
N ALA A 100 -5.21 4.50 10.72
CA ALA A 100 -4.13 4.82 9.78
C ALA A 100 -4.21 3.96 8.51
N MET A 101 -4.42 2.66 8.64
CA MET A 101 -4.61 1.75 7.50
C MET A 101 -5.85 2.09 6.66
N LEU A 102 -6.95 2.49 7.29
CA LEU A 102 -8.14 2.94 6.55
C LEU A 102 -7.87 4.24 5.80
N LEU A 103 -7.11 5.16 6.38
CA LEU A 103 -6.70 6.40 5.72
C LEU A 103 -5.81 6.11 4.50
N THR A 104 -4.82 5.22 4.61
CA THR A 104 -3.95 4.86 3.48
C THR A 104 -4.73 4.23 2.35
N ILE A 105 -5.62 3.28 2.64
CA ILE A 105 -6.49 2.65 1.63
C ILE A 105 -7.38 3.70 0.94
N ALA A 106 -7.97 4.63 1.70
CA ALA A 106 -8.79 5.69 1.14
C ALA A 106 -7.98 6.61 0.20
N LEU A 107 -6.76 7.00 0.59
CA LEU A 107 -5.88 7.84 -0.23
C LEU A 107 -5.46 7.14 -1.51
N ILE A 108 -5.09 5.84 -1.45
CA ILE A 108 -4.76 5.04 -2.64
C ILE A 108 -5.98 4.97 -3.56
N THR A 109 -7.15 4.64 -3.02
CA THR A 109 -8.38 4.54 -3.80
C THR A 109 -8.72 5.85 -4.50
N VAL A 110 -8.62 6.99 -3.80
CA VAL A 110 -8.86 8.32 -4.39
C VAL A 110 -7.85 8.61 -5.49
N GLY A 111 -6.57 8.32 -5.29
CA GLY A 111 -5.52 8.50 -6.29
C GLY A 111 -5.74 7.64 -7.53
N THR A 112 -6.09 6.35 -7.35
CA THR A 112 -6.33 5.41 -8.45
C THR A 112 -7.58 5.78 -9.25
N ILE A 113 -8.69 6.05 -8.58
CA ILE A 113 -9.94 6.51 -9.23
C ILE A 113 -9.70 7.86 -9.93
N GLY A 114 -9.02 8.80 -9.28
CA GLY A 114 -8.67 10.09 -9.88
C GLY A 114 -7.89 9.94 -11.17
N MET A 115 -6.88 9.06 -11.19
CA MET A 115 -6.10 8.78 -12.39
C MET A 115 -6.94 8.09 -13.47
N ALA A 116 -7.76 7.09 -13.12
CA ALA A 116 -8.60 6.37 -14.06
C ALA A 116 -9.66 7.27 -14.73
N LEU A 117 -10.20 8.25 -14.00
CA LEU A 117 -11.20 9.18 -14.50
C LEU A 117 -10.60 10.39 -15.24
N THR A 118 -9.28 10.62 -15.15
CA THR A 118 -8.63 11.76 -15.79
C THR A 118 -8.75 11.64 -17.31
N PRO A 119 -9.29 12.69 -18.01
CA PRO A 119 -9.31 12.73 -19.47
C PRO A 119 -7.89 12.80 -20.04
N SER A 120 -7.74 12.41 -21.32
CA SER A 120 -6.44 12.43 -22.00
C SER A 120 -5.90 13.84 -22.19
N TYR A 121 -4.60 13.94 -22.46
CA TYR A 121 -3.95 15.19 -22.84
C TYR A 121 -4.66 15.88 -24.03
N ALA A 122 -5.10 15.09 -25.02
CA ALA A 122 -5.82 15.61 -26.16
C ALA A 122 -7.14 16.32 -25.81
N SER A 123 -7.76 15.98 -24.68
CA SER A 123 -9.03 16.54 -24.22
C SER A 123 -8.88 17.78 -23.34
N ILE A 124 -7.93 17.75 -22.38
CA ILE A 124 -7.79 18.81 -21.35
C ILE A 124 -6.38 19.43 -21.30
N GLY A 125 -5.51 19.09 -22.25
CA GLY A 125 -4.16 19.65 -22.34
C GLY A 125 -3.31 19.41 -21.10
N LEU A 126 -2.56 20.41 -20.67
CA LEU A 126 -1.65 20.36 -19.52
C LEU A 126 -2.33 20.02 -18.18
N ALA A 127 -3.64 20.16 -18.07
CA ALA A 127 -4.34 19.74 -16.85
C ALA A 127 -4.25 18.23 -16.62
N ALA A 128 -4.20 17.42 -17.68
CA ALA A 128 -4.12 15.97 -17.57
C ALA A 128 -2.84 15.50 -16.84
N PRO A 129 -1.61 15.85 -17.27
CA PRO A 129 -0.41 15.48 -16.53
C PRO A 129 -0.37 16.03 -15.10
N ILE A 130 -0.86 17.25 -14.86
CA ILE A 130 -0.90 17.85 -13.52
C ILE A 130 -1.76 16.99 -12.58
N ILE A 131 -2.95 16.58 -13.02
CA ILE A 131 -3.85 15.72 -12.23
C ILE A 131 -3.20 14.37 -11.96
N VAL A 132 -2.59 13.76 -12.97
CA VAL A 132 -1.89 12.45 -12.80
C VAL A 132 -0.75 12.56 -11.81
N ILE A 133 0.07 13.62 -11.87
CA ILE A 133 1.14 13.88 -10.91
C ILE A 133 0.55 14.04 -9.50
N ALA A 134 -0.51 14.84 -9.33
CA ALA A 134 -1.17 15.01 -8.04
C ALA A 134 -1.69 13.68 -7.47
N CYS A 135 -2.33 12.84 -8.30
CA CYS A 135 -2.75 11.49 -7.91
C CYS A 135 -1.56 10.64 -7.46
N ARG A 136 -0.43 10.67 -8.17
CA ARG A 136 0.78 9.94 -7.80
C ARG A 136 1.42 10.43 -6.49
N LEU A 137 1.40 11.73 -6.23
CA LEU A 137 1.86 12.28 -4.96
C LEU A 137 0.99 11.79 -3.79
N VAL A 138 -0.33 11.77 -3.96
CA VAL A 138 -1.27 11.24 -2.94
C VAL A 138 -1.07 9.75 -2.71
N GLN A 139 -0.92 8.95 -3.77
CA GLN A 139 -0.64 7.51 -3.65
C GLN A 139 0.71 7.27 -2.97
N GLY A 140 1.76 8.02 -3.35
CA GLY A 140 3.07 7.90 -2.73
C GLY A 140 3.07 8.23 -1.23
N LEU A 141 2.29 9.24 -0.82
CA LEU A 141 2.11 9.59 0.59
C LEU A 141 1.43 8.45 1.36
N ALA A 142 0.39 7.84 0.79
CA ALA A 142 -0.30 6.70 1.38
C ALA A 142 0.64 5.49 1.55
N LEU A 143 1.36 5.13 0.49
CA LEU A 143 2.32 4.04 0.46
C LEU A 143 3.40 4.16 1.56
N GLY A 144 3.94 5.38 1.74
CA GLY A 144 4.94 5.64 2.77
C GLY A 144 4.43 5.38 4.18
N GLY A 145 3.13 5.59 4.41
CA GLY A 145 2.50 5.43 5.72
C GLY A 145 2.00 4.03 6.03
N GLU A 146 1.91 3.12 5.06
CA GLU A 146 1.27 1.81 5.25
C GLU A 146 2.23 0.71 5.72
N VAL A 147 3.42 0.61 5.16
CA VAL A 147 4.34 -0.52 5.39
C VAL A 147 4.67 -0.70 6.87
N GLY A 148 4.92 0.39 7.60
CA GLY A 148 5.22 0.34 9.03
C GLY A 148 4.04 -0.16 9.86
N PRO A 149 2.88 0.50 9.85
CA PRO A 149 1.71 0.11 10.61
C PRO A 149 1.17 -1.28 10.29
N SER A 150 1.12 -1.69 9.00
CA SER A 150 0.58 -2.97 8.59
C SER A 150 1.47 -4.14 9.03
N THR A 151 2.78 -4.04 8.81
CA THR A 151 3.75 -5.06 9.26
C THR A 151 3.76 -5.17 10.77
N THR A 152 3.84 -4.05 11.49
CA THR A 152 3.84 -4.02 12.96
C THR A 152 2.55 -4.64 13.49
N TYR A 153 1.41 -4.30 12.91
CA TYR A 153 0.12 -4.86 13.31
C TYR A 153 0.08 -6.38 13.16
N LEU A 154 0.53 -6.93 12.01
CA LEU A 154 0.59 -8.38 11.80
C LEU A 154 1.48 -9.10 12.82
N ILE A 155 2.61 -8.48 13.19
CA ILE A 155 3.53 -9.05 14.18
C ILE A 155 2.95 -8.97 15.60
N GLU A 156 2.27 -7.87 15.95
CA GLU A 156 1.65 -7.68 17.27
C GLU A 156 0.51 -8.66 17.53
N ILE A 157 -0.33 -8.93 16.54
CA ILE A 157 -1.45 -9.89 16.68
C ILE A 157 -1.02 -11.36 16.56
N ALA A 158 0.23 -11.61 16.10
CA ALA A 158 0.71 -12.96 15.87
C ALA A 158 0.84 -13.76 17.19
N PRO A 159 0.42 -15.03 17.23
CA PRO A 159 0.70 -15.93 18.36
C PRO A 159 2.20 -16.06 18.61
N GLN A 160 2.55 -16.31 19.89
CA GLN A 160 3.95 -16.58 20.25
C GLN A 160 4.52 -17.73 19.39
N GLY A 161 5.72 -17.53 18.85
CA GLY A 161 6.39 -18.49 17.96
C GLY A 161 5.95 -18.43 16.48
N ARG A 162 4.93 -17.62 16.10
CA ARG A 162 4.45 -17.52 14.72
C ARG A 162 4.61 -16.10 14.10
N ARG A 163 5.38 -15.24 14.73
CA ARG A 163 5.59 -13.86 14.27
C ARG A 163 6.17 -13.80 12.85
N GLY A 164 7.14 -14.67 12.54
CA GLY A 164 7.71 -14.77 11.21
C GLY A 164 6.69 -15.18 10.14
N LEU A 165 5.80 -16.13 10.43
CA LEU A 165 4.74 -16.55 9.52
C LEU A 165 3.74 -15.41 9.24
N TYR A 166 3.36 -14.64 10.27
CA TYR A 166 2.44 -13.51 10.09
C TYR A 166 3.10 -12.36 9.33
N GLY A 167 4.38 -12.07 9.59
CA GLY A 167 5.15 -11.09 8.81
C GLY A 167 5.37 -11.51 7.36
N SER A 168 5.53 -12.81 7.07
CA SER A 168 5.71 -13.30 5.70
C SER A 168 4.47 -13.15 4.83
N TRP A 169 3.26 -13.07 5.40
CA TRP A 169 2.04 -12.77 4.65
C TRP A 169 2.10 -11.41 3.92
N GLN A 170 2.82 -10.45 4.50
CA GLN A 170 3.09 -9.16 3.84
C GLN A 170 3.79 -9.38 2.49
N LEU A 171 4.92 -10.08 2.48
CA LEU A 171 5.69 -10.35 1.26
C LEU A 171 4.94 -11.27 0.29
N ALA A 172 4.23 -12.27 0.81
CA ALA A 172 3.42 -13.17 0.00
C ALA A 172 2.31 -12.41 -0.74
N SER A 173 1.64 -11.46 -0.07
CA SER A 173 0.60 -10.64 -0.70
C SER A 173 1.14 -9.76 -1.83
N GLN A 174 2.35 -9.22 -1.68
CA GLN A 174 3.02 -8.45 -2.73
C GLN A 174 3.31 -9.31 -3.97
N GLY A 175 3.83 -10.53 -3.77
CA GLY A 175 4.08 -11.47 -4.85
C GLY A 175 2.81 -11.88 -5.59
N ILE A 176 1.73 -12.19 -4.85
CA ILE A 176 0.42 -12.54 -5.43
C ILE A 176 -0.16 -11.36 -6.21
N ALA A 177 -0.08 -10.15 -5.66
CA ALA A 177 -0.56 -8.93 -6.32
C ALA A 177 0.19 -8.64 -7.62
N SER A 178 1.52 -8.76 -7.61
CA SER A 178 2.35 -8.57 -8.79
C SER A 178 2.06 -9.62 -9.87
N LEU A 179 1.86 -10.88 -9.47
CA LEU A 179 1.45 -11.94 -10.39
C LEU A 179 0.07 -11.63 -11.00
N ALA A 180 -0.90 -11.24 -10.19
CA ALA A 180 -2.24 -10.88 -10.65
C ALA A 180 -2.20 -9.72 -11.64
N ALA A 181 -1.45 -8.64 -11.35
CA ALA A 181 -1.28 -7.51 -12.26
C ALA A 181 -0.65 -7.95 -13.60
N GLY A 182 0.37 -8.82 -13.56
CA GLY A 182 0.98 -9.38 -14.75
C GLY A 182 0.01 -10.20 -15.60
N VAL A 183 -0.77 -11.08 -14.97
CA VAL A 183 -1.80 -11.89 -15.65
C VAL A 183 -2.86 -10.99 -16.30
N VAL A 184 -3.38 -10.01 -15.58
CA VAL A 184 -4.35 -9.04 -16.11
C VAL A 184 -3.73 -8.25 -17.27
N GLY A 185 -2.48 -7.81 -17.16
CA GLY A 185 -1.76 -7.13 -18.23
C GLY A 185 -1.66 -7.97 -19.50
N ILE A 186 -1.29 -9.26 -19.37
CA ILE A 186 -1.21 -10.19 -20.50
C ILE A 186 -2.58 -10.41 -21.13
N VAL A 187 -3.60 -10.72 -20.31
CA VAL A 187 -4.96 -10.97 -20.79
C VAL A 187 -5.50 -9.77 -21.58
N LEU A 188 -5.36 -8.56 -21.06
CA LEU A 188 -5.84 -7.36 -21.73
C LEU A 188 -5.07 -7.08 -23.02
N THR A 189 -3.74 -7.30 -23.03
CA THR A 189 -2.92 -7.09 -24.22
C THR A 189 -3.23 -8.10 -25.34
N LEU A 190 -3.67 -9.31 -24.97
CA LEU A 190 -4.10 -10.33 -25.94
C LEU A 190 -5.55 -10.14 -26.41
N ALA A 191 -6.43 -9.60 -25.53
CA ALA A 191 -7.84 -9.45 -25.83
C ALA A 191 -8.21 -8.15 -26.54
N LEU A 192 -7.42 -7.08 -26.36
CA LEU A 192 -7.71 -5.74 -26.88
C LEU A 192 -6.69 -5.34 -27.97
N SER A 193 -7.17 -4.62 -29.00
CA SER A 193 -6.27 -4.00 -29.97
C SER A 193 -5.46 -2.86 -29.33
N LYS A 194 -4.38 -2.45 -29.98
CA LYS A 194 -3.55 -1.34 -29.49
C LYS A 194 -4.34 -0.05 -29.34
N GLU A 195 -5.27 0.21 -30.25
CA GLU A 195 -6.14 1.39 -30.24
C GLU A 195 -7.11 1.33 -29.05
N GLN A 196 -7.69 0.17 -28.78
CA GLN A 196 -8.57 -0.04 -27.62
C GLN A 196 -7.84 0.10 -26.31
N MET A 197 -6.59 -0.44 -26.25
CA MET A 197 -5.72 -0.27 -25.09
C MET A 197 -5.41 1.20 -24.81
N LEU A 198 -5.10 1.99 -25.83
CA LEU A 198 -4.84 3.44 -25.68
C LEU A 198 -6.10 4.23 -25.33
N ALA A 199 -7.26 3.87 -25.85
CA ALA A 199 -8.49 4.60 -25.62
C ALA A 199 -9.02 4.42 -24.18
N TRP A 200 -9.06 3.17 -23.70
CA TRP A 200 -9.68 2.83 -22.40
C TRP A 200 -9.11 1.60 -21.70
N GLY A 201 -8.50 0.65 -22.44
CA GLY A 201 -8.12 -0.66 -21.91
C GLY A 201 -7.16 -0.58 -20.71
N TRP A 202 -6.24 0.36 -20.70
CA TRP A 202 -5.31 0.56 -19.58
C TRP A 202 -5.98 1.07 -18.29
N ARG A 203 -7.24 1.51 -18.35
CA ARG A 203 -8.02 1.98 -17.18
C ARG A 203 -8.75 0.85 -16.45
N ILE A 204 -8.83 -0.35 -17.03
CA ILE A 204 -9.56 -1.48 -16.45
C ILE A 204 -8.88 -2.03 -15.20
N PRO A 205 -7.55 -2.25 -15.21
CA PRO A 205 -6.88 -2.85 -14.06
C PRO A 205 -6.71 -1.87 -12.94
#